data_eb7c09142fabc63f794b522bdbd54e17
#
_entry.id   eb7c09142fabc63f794b522bdbd54e17
#
_cell.length_a   1.000
_cell.length_b   1.000
_cell.length_c   1.000
_cell.angle_alpha   90.00
_cell.angle_beta   90.00
_cell.angle_gamma   90.00
#
_symmetry.space_group_name_H-M   'P 1'
#
loop_
_entity.id
_entity.type
_entity.pdbx_description
1 polymer ?
#
loop_
_entity_poly.entity_id
_entity_poly.type
_entity_poly.pdbx_seq_one_letter_code
_entity_poly.pdbx_strand_id
1 'polypeptide(L)'
;MSKNKEYLIKRGNSEYEVIIGLEVHAQVLSKSKLFSDSPTNFGAEPNTQVSLVDAAFPGMLPVINEFCIKQAVKTGIGLNAAINKKSIFDRKNYFYADLPQGYQISQYKDPIVGEGSILLDLSLIHI
;
A
#
# COMPACT_ATOMS: atom_id res chain seq x y z
N MET A 1 0.33 -10.97 25.25
CA MET A 1 -0.04 -11.75 24.06
C MET A 1 0.07 -13.22 24.43
N SER A 2 -1.06 -13.94 24.48
CA SER A 2 -1.08 -15.39 24.72
C SER A 2 -0.51 -16.08 23.49
N LYS A 3 0.62 -16.77 23.65
CA LYS A 3 1.17 -17.61 22.58
C LYS A 3 0.20 -18.77 22.37
N ASN A 4 -0.54 -18.77 21.28
CA ASN A 4 -1.32 -19.93 20.86
C ASN A 4 -0.33 -21.08 20.54
N LYS A 5 -0.28 -22.07 21.43
CA LYS A 5 0.59 -23.24 21.29
C LYS A 5 0.23 -24.15 20.10
N GLU A 6 -0.87 -23.90 19.42
CA GLU A 6 -1.39 -24.76 18.34
C GLU A 6 -0.58 -24.73 17.04
N TYR A 7 0.28 -23.72 16.85
CA TYR A 7 1.04 -23.52 15.60
C TYR A 7 2.55 -23.75 15.75
N LEU A 8 2.95 -24.43 16.83
CA LEU A 8 4.37 -24.77 17.06
C LEU A 8 4.71 -26.12 16.45
N ILE A 9 5.69 -26.14 15.57
CA ILE A 9 6.27 -27.37 15.01
C ILE A 9 7.43 -27.80 15.91
N LYS A 10 7.37 -28.99 16.46
CA LYS A 10 8.46 -29.57 17.28
C LYS A 10 9.36 -30.43 16.42
N ARG A 11 10.66 -30.18 16.49
CA ARG A 11 11.68 -31.00 15.85
C ARG A 11 12.88 -31.23 16.80
N GLY A 12 12.99 -32.41 17.33
CA GLY A 12 13.95 -32.72 18.39
C GLY A 12 13.70 -31.85 19.64
N ASN A 13 14.69 -31.14 20.13
CA ASN A 13 14.59 -30.24 21.29
C ASN A 13 14.23 -28.79 20.94
N SER A 14 13.92 -28.50 19.67
CA SER A 14 13.58 -27.16 19.20
C SER A 14 12.10 -27.03 18.85
N GLU A 15 11.53 -25.86 19.17
CA GLU A 15 10.18 -25.46 18.80
C GLU A 15 10.27 -24.31 17.78
N TYR A 16 9.50 -24.39 16.70
CA TYR A 16 9.44 -23.41 15.62
C TYR A 16 8.03 -22.86 15.52
N GLU A 17 7.89 -21.54 15.52
CA GLU A 17 6.63 -20.85 15.26
C GLU A 17 6.53 -20.59 13.75
N VAL A 18 5.38 -20.96 13.16
CA VAL A 18 5.07 -20.64 11.75
C VAL A 18 4.48 -19.24 11.71
N ILE A 19 5.15 -18.33 11.03
CA ILE A 19 4.67 -16.96 10.81
C ILE A 19 4.48 -16.78 9.30
N ILE A 20 3.25 -16.39 8.91
CA ILE A 20 2.89 -16.11 7.52
C ILE A 20 2.46 -14.67 7.44
N GLY A 21 3.11 -13.87 6.59
CA GLY A 21 2.69 -12.53 6.21
C GLY A 21 2.02 -12.56 4.84
N LEU A 22 0.96 -11.80 4.68
CA LEU A 22 0.28 -11.60 3.41
C LEU A 22 0.30 -10.12 3.05
N GLU A 23 0.70 -9.81 1.83
CA GLU A 23 0.66 -8.46 1.27
C GLU A 23 -0.22 -8.47 0.03
N VAL A 24 -1.19 -7.56 -0.03
CA VAL A 24 -2.11 -7.43 -1.15
C VAL A 24 -1.98 -6.04 -1.76
N HIS A 25 -1.81 -5.99 -3.07
CA HIS A 25 -1.74 -4.76 -3.84
C HIS A 25 -3.04 -4.55 -4.62
N ALA A 26 -3.69 -3.40 -4.39
CA ALA A 26 -4.87 -2.98 -5.13
C ALA A 26 -4.62 -1.60 -5.74
N GLN A 27 -4.76 -1.47 -7.06
CA GLN A 27 -4.59 -0.21 -7.75
C GLN A 27 -5.91 0.54 -7.88
N VAL A 28 -5.92 1.82 -7.50
CA VAL A 28 -7.09 2.68 -7.68
C VAL A 28 -7.25 3.04 -9.15
N LEU A 29 -8.44 2.78 -9.70
CA LEU A 29 -8.82 3.19 -11.05
C LEU A 29 -9.15 4.69 -11.08
N SER A 30 -8.13 5.51 -11.09
CA SER A 30 -8.23 6.97 -11.22
C SER A 30 -7.96 7.41 -12.65
N LYS A 31 -8.56 8.51 -13.07
CA LYS A 31 -8.30 9.13 -14.39
C LYS A 31 -6.98 9.88 -14.45
N SER A 32 -6.44 10.26 -13.30
CA SER A 32 -5.15 10.92 -13.17
C SER A 32 -4.33 10.30 -12.05
N LYS A 33 -3.03 10.56 -12.04
CA LYS A 33 -2.07 10.06 -11.06
C LYS A 33 -2.38 10.58 -9.65
N LEU A 34 -1.72 9.99 -8.64
CA LEU A 34 -1.92 10.39 -7.24
C LEU A 34 -1.41 11.80 -6.96
N PHE A 35 -0.32 12.23 -7.57
CA PHE A 35 0.37 13.49 -7.28
C PHE A 35 0.44 14.45 -8.46
N SER A 36 -0.18 14.13 -9.59
CA SER A 36 -0.22 14.98 -10.76
C SER A 36 -1.52 14.79 -11.55
N ASP A 37 -1.81 15.71 -12.44
CA ASP A 37 -2.97 15.67 -13.32
C ASP A 37 -2.78 14.80 -14.57
N SER A 38 -1.59 14.23 -14.75
CA SER A 38 -1.30 13.33 -15.86
C SER A 38 -2.24 12.13 -15.88
N PRO A 39 -2.71 11.73 -17.06
CA PRO A 39 -3.62 10.60 -17.20
C PRO A 39 -2.96 9.26 -16.83
N THR A 40 -3.78 8.25 -16.61
CA THR A 40 -3.37 6.88 -16.24
C THR A 40 -3.87 5.85 -17.23
N ASN A 41 -3.97 6.19 -18.52
CA ASN A 41 -4.46 5.30 -19.56
C ASN A 41 -3.53 4.10 -19.72
N PHE A 42 -4.10 2.90 -19.67
CA PHE A 42 -3.35 1.68 -19.92
C PHE A 42 -2.94 1.57 -21.40
N GLY A 43 -1.72 1.14 -21.66
CA GLY A 43 -1.19 0.95 -23.01
C GLY A 43 -0.87 2.25 -23.77
N ALA A 44 -0.76 3.38 -23.09
CA ALA A 44 -0.26 4.61 -23.70
C ALA A 44 1.22 4.49 -24.08
N GLU A 45 1.64 5.23 -25.09
CA GLU A 45 3.03 5.28 -25.52
C GLU A 45 3.95 5.78 -24.38
N PRO A 46 5.20 5.33 -24.34
CA PRO A 46 6.17 5.76 -23.33
C PRO A 46 6.28 7.28 -23.26
N ASN A 47 6.36 7.82 -22.02
CA ASN A 47 6.54 9.25 -21.73
C ASN A 47 5.44 10.19 -22.26
N THR A 48 4.27 9.69 -22.62
CA THR A 48 3.15 10.53 -23.08
C THR A 48 2.24 11.00 -21.95
N GLN A 49 2.30 10.35 -20.79
CA GLN A 49 1.50 10.67 -19.61
C GLN A 49 2.37 11.33 -18.54
N VAL A 50 2.93 12.49 -18.85
CA VAL A 50 3.91 13.21 -18.02
C VAL A 50 3.52 14.69 -17.93
N SER A 51 3.41 15.19 -16.69
CA SER A 51 3.25 16.62 -16.40
C SER A 51 4.58 17.24 -15.97
N LEU A 52 4.60 18.55 -15.75
CA LEU A 52 5.77 19.25 -15.21
C LEU A 52 6.14 18.78 -13.80
N VAL A 53 5.14 18.33 -13.01
CA VAL A 53 5.37 17.72 -11.69
C VAL A 53 6.08 16.38 -11.84
N ASP A 54 5.62 15.52 -12.76
CA ASP A 54 6.25 14.22 -13.02
C ASP A 54 7.68 14.36 -13.53
N ALA A 55 7.93 15.39 -14.35
CA ALA A 55 9.24 15.73 -14.90
C ALA A 55 10.16 16.47 -13.91
N ALA A 56 9.70 16.70 -12.69
CA ALA A 56 10.45 17.39 -11.63
C ALA A 56 10.96 18.77 -12.01
N PHE A 57 10.17 19.56 -12.74
CA PHE A 57 10.55 20.92 -13.12
C PHE A 57 10.71 21.81 -11.87
N PRO A 58 11.69 22.72 -11.86
CA PRO A 58 11.90 23.61 -10.73
C PRO A 58 10.65 24.41 -10.37
N GLY A 59 10.32 24.45 -9.08
CA GLY A 59 9.13 25.16 -8.56
C GLY A 59 7.82 24.40 -8.67
N MET A 60 7.78 23.24 -9.31
CA MET A 60 6.58 22.40 -9.36
C MET A 60 6.46 21.55 -8.09
N LEU A 61 5.32 21.64 -7.44
CA LEU A 61 4.99 20.82 -6.25
C LEU A 61 3.82 19.90 -6.54
N PRO A 62 3.86 18.67 -6.03
CA PRO A 62 2.76 17.72 -6.20
C PRO A 62 1.51 18.18 -5.44
N VAL A 63 0.35 17.93 -6.03
CA VAL A 63 -0.96 18.09 -5.40
C VAL A 63 -1.63 16.74 -5.38
N ILE A 64 -2.17 16.37 -4.23
CA ILE A 64 -2.76 15.05 -4.05
C ILE A 64 -4.12 14.93 -4.74
N ASN A 65 -4.36 13.81 -5.40
CA ASN A 65 -5.62 13.50 -6.04
C ASN A 65 -6.69 13.12 -5.00
N GLU A 66 -7.68 13.98 -4.83
CA GLU A 66 -8.77 13.77 -3.87
C GLU A 66 -9.55 12.47 -4.14
N PHE A 67 -9.73 12.08 -5.40
CA PHE A 67 -10.41 10.84 -5.74
C PHE A 67 -9.68 9.62 -5.16
N CYS A 68 -8.35 9.58 -5.27
CA CYS A 68 -7.54 8.49 -4.71
C CYS A 68 -7.66 8.42 -3.19
N ILE A 69 -7.66 9.58 -2.51
CA ILE A 69 -7.86 9.65 -1.06
C ILE A 69 -9.25 9.14 -0.67
N LYS A 70 -10.29 9.55 -1.40
CA LYS A 70 -11.66 9.05 -1.16
C LYS A 70 -11.76 7.53 -1.32
N GLN A 71 -11.08 6.95 -2.32
CA GLN A 71 -11.05 5.50 -2.50
C GLN A 71 -10.29 4.80 -1.36
N ALA A 72 -9.15 5.34 -0.92
CA ALA A 72 -8.42 4.80 0.22
C ALA A 72 -9.29 4.80 1.49
N VAL A 73 -9.98 5.90 1.79
CA VAL A 73 -10.90 5.99 2.93
C VAL A 73 -12.05 4.98 2.81
N LYS A 74 -12.67 4.86 1.63
CA LYS A 74 -13.73 3.85 1.40
C LYS A 74 -13.23 2.43 1.63
N THR A 75 -12.04 2.12 1.15
CA THR A 75 -11.40 0.81 1.38
C THR A 75 -11.17 0.60 2.88
N GLY A 76 -10.64 1.59 3.58
CA GLY A 76 -10.43 1.51 5.02
C GLY A 76 -11.72 1.26 5.80
N ILE A 77 -12.81 1.94 5.44
CA ILE A 77 -14.13 1.71 6.03
C ILE A 77 -14.61 0.28 5.76
N GLY A 78 -14.45 -0.20 4.53
CA GLY A 78 -14.80 -1.59 4.15
C GLY A 78 -13.99 -2.65 4.89
N LEU A 79 -12.77 -2.33 5.32
CA LEU A 79 -11.90 -3.17 6.13
C LEU A 79 -12.09 -2.98 7.64
N ASN A 80 -13.11 -2.22 8.05
CA ASN A 80 -13.33 -1.85 9.45
C ASN A 80 -12.06 -1.27 10.11
N ALA A 81 -11.33 -0.45 9.36
CA ALA A 81 -10.04 0.10 9.73
C ALA A 81 -10.15 1.52 10.33
N ALA A 82 -9.19 1.88 11.15
CA ALA A 82 -9.04 3.24 11.64
C ALA A 82 -8.63 4.19 10.50
N ILE A 83 -9.34 5.30 10.34
CA ILE A 83 -9.00 6.34 9.37
C ILE A 83 -8.28 7.48 10.07
N ASN A 84 -7.06 7.75 9.66
CA ASN A 84 -6.24 8.82 10.21
C ASN A 84 -6.56 10.16 9.55
N LYS A 85 -6.89 11.18 10.37
CA LYS A 85 -7.17 12.54 9.88
C LYS A 85 -5.93 13.29 9.42
N LYS A 86 -4.75 12.84 9.85
CA LYS A 86 -3.45 13.32 9.43
C LYS A 86 -2.66 12.13 8.92
N SER A 87 -2.11 12.24 7.73
CA SER A 87 -1.25 11.21 7.17
C SER A 87 -0.03 11.83 6.50
N ILE A 88 1.03 11.03 6.38
CA ILE A 88 2.32 11.44 5.82
C ILE A 88 2.71 10.45 4.75
N PHE A 89 3.21 10.98 3.63
CA PHE A 89 3.86 10.18 2.59
C PHE A 89 5.36 10.18 2.84
N ASP A 90 5.93 9.00 2.88
CA ASP A 90 7.35 8.74 3.12
C ASP A 90 8.02 8.24 1.84
N ARG A 91 9.34 8.31 1.81
CA ARG A 91 10.15 7.73 0.75
C ARG A 91 10.77 6.42 1.24
N LYS A 92 10.34 5.30 0.66
CA LYS A 92 10.93 3.98 0.88
C LYS A 92 12.06 3.80 -0.14
N ASN A 93 13.31 3.96 0.29
CA ASN A 93 14.46 3.79 -0.58
C ASN A 93 14.85 2.31 -0.69
N TYR A 94 15.10 1.85 -1.91
CA TYR A 94 15.72 0.57 -2.21
C TYR A 94 16.37 0.61 -3.59
N PHE A 95 17.39 -0.22 -3.79
CA PHE A 95 18.23 -0.20 -4.98
C PHE A 95 18.17 -1.53 -5.70
N TYR A 96 17.31 -1.61 -6.71
CA TYR A 96 17.16 -2.77 -7.57
C TYR A 96 17.23 -2.34 -9.04
N ALA A 97 17.69 -3.24 -9.89
CA ALA A 97 17.85 -2.96 -11.32
C ALA A 97 16.53 -2.63 -12.04
N ASP A 98 15.41 -3.13 -11.53
CA ASP A 98 14.05 -2.90 -12.04
C ASP A 98 13.43 -1.59 -11.55
N LEU A 99 14.08 -0.88 -10.61
CA LEU A 99 13.64 0.42 -10.13
C LEU A 99 14.79 1.45 -10.20
N PRO A 100 15.08 2.02 -11.38
CA PRO A 100 16.21 2.94 -11.59
C PRO A 100 16.19 4.18 -10.69
N GLN A 101 15.00 4.68 -10.33
CA GLN A 101 14.84 5.82 -9.43
C GLN A 101 15.25 5.56 -7.97
N GLY A 102 15.39 4.28 -7.58
CA GLY A 102 15.87 3.86 -6.27
C GLY A 102 14.94 4.14 -5.08
N TYR A 103 13.70 4.55 -5.30
CA TYR A 103 12.71 4.77 -4.24
C TYR A 103 11.27 4.57 -4.70
N GLN A 104 10.40 4.35 -3.73
CA GLN A 104 8.96 4.30 -3.88
C GLN A 104 8.32 5.24 -2.85
N ILE A 105 7.33 6.03 -3.26
CA ILE A 105 6.50 6.77 -2.30
C ILE A 105 5.60 5.78 -1.57
N SER A 106 5.60 5.87 -0.26
CA SER A 106 4.90 4.94 0.64
C SER A 106 4.33 5.70 1.83
N GLN A 107 3.69 4.97 2.75
CA GLN A 107 3.29 5.49 4.05
C GLN A 107 3.76 4.49 5.13
N TYR A 108 4.24 4.98 6.28
CA TYR A 108 4.78 4.14 7.34
C TYR A 108 4.07 4.36 8.67
N LYS A 109 4.43 5.43 9.40
CA LYS A 109 3.89 5.68 10.74
C LYS A 109 2.50 6.27 10.75
N ASP A 110 2.21 7.13 9.78
CA ASP A 110 0.97 7.88 9.68
C ASP A 110 0.27 7.59 8.34
N PRO A 111 -0.20 6.35 8.10
CA PRO A 111 -0.92 6.00 6.88
C PRO A 111 -2.31 6.61 6.88
N ILE A 112 -2.94 6.74 5.71
CA ILE A 112 -4.35 7.16 5.61
C ILE A 112 -5.26 6.14 6.30
N VAL A 113 -4.97 4.86 6.09
CA VAL A 113 -5.72 3.73 6.67
C VAL A 113 -4.81 3.00 7.62
N GLY A 114 -5.19 2.95 8.89
CA GLY A 114 -4.49 2.23 9.94
C GLY A 114 -4.95 0.78 10.09
N GLU A 115 -4.83 0.24 11.29
CA GLU A 115 -5.23 -1.12 11.60
C GLU A 115 -6.72 -1.34 11.34
N GLY A 116 -7.05 -2.52 10.81
CA GLY A 116 -8.40 -2.94 10.52
C GLY A 116 -8.60 -4.43 10.73
N SER A 117 -9.79 -4.91 10.45
CA SER A 117 -10.12 -6.33 10.57
C SER A 117 -11.14 -6.75 9.51
N ILE A 118 -10.97 -7.96 9.01
CA ILE A 118 -11.94 -8.61 8.13
C ILE A 118 -12.37 -9.90 8.81
N LEU A 119 -13.68 -10.08 8.93
CA LEU A 119 -14.24 -11.38 9.32
C LEU A 119 -14.27 -12.29 8.09
N LEU A 120 -13.54 -13.38 8.15
CA LEU A 120 -13.55 -14.41 7.12
C LEU A 120 -14.46 -15.55 7.60
N ASP A 121 -15.52 -15.82 6.85
CA ASP A 121 -16.35 -17.02 7.07
C ASP A 121 -15.73 -18.18 6.29
N LEU A 122 -14.75 -18.82 6.91
CA LEU A 122 -14.07 -20.00 6.38
C LEU A 122 -14.75 -21.25 6.95
N SER A 123 -15.94 -21.56 6.47
CA SER A 123 -16.73 -22.69 6.99
C SER A 123 -16.09 -24.07 6.80
N LEU A 124 -14.96 -24.18 6.11
CA LEU A 124 -14.35 -25.47 5.75
C LEU A 124 -12.82 -25.52 5.88
N ILE A 125 -12.15 -24.46 6.29
CA ILE A 125 -10.69 -24.47 6.46
C ILE A 125 -10.36 -23.89 7.82
N HIS A 126 -10.14 -24.79 8.78
CA HIS A 126 -9.36 -24.44 9.95
C HIS A 126 -7.89 -24.45 9.55
N ILE A 127 -7.35 -23.30 9.25
CA ILE A 127 -5.91 -23.14 9.06
C ILE A 127 -5.31 -22.62 10.35
#